data_9be3841540fc541941da7994fd462969
#
_entry.id   9be3841540fc541941da7994fd462969
#
_cell.length_a   1.000
_cell.length_b   1.000
_cell.length_c   1.000
_cell.angle_alpha   90.00
_cell.angle_beta   90.00
_cell.angle_gamma   90.00
#
_symmetry.space_group_name_H-M   'P 1'
#
loop_
_entity.id
_entity.type
_entity.pdbx_description
1 polymer ?
#
loop_
_entity_poly.entity_id
_entity_poly.type
_entity_poly.pdbx_seq_one_letter_code
_entity_poly.pdbx_strand_id
1 'polypeptide(L)'
;MATLNTLRTRGGIVVSIVIGIALLAFLLGDFGNQGASAFQERKMRVGEINGEKIGYTQFTDKVDYLTAIVETSSGRNSLSAEEQDQIRDQAWDFLVSQYALEPGFEAAGFRVGEAEQIDMVDGTYISPVVRSTFINPNTGVYDGTMLRQFVSNLSRDASGRAAMMWEYLKDQMTKQRLVLKYMALVAKGMYVTDLEVDQAVAGSNVASGISYIVENYDRIADSTVSVTKEDIRKYYDAHKNAFRQSASRDVEYVMF
;
A
#
# COMPACT_ATOMS: atom_id res chain seq x y z
N MET A 1 -64.90 -42.29 21.83
CA MET A 1 -64.63 -41.21 20.87
C MET A 1 -64.00 -39.95 21.45
N ALA A 2 -63.81 -39.87 22.78
CA ALA A 2 -63.18 -38.71 23.46
C ALA A 2 -61.65 -38.65 23.33
N THR A 3 -60.98 -39.78 23.16
CA THR A 3 -59.50 -39.87 23.13
C THR A 3 -58.87 -39.34 21.83
N LEU A 4 -59.52 -39.50 20.69
CA LEU A 4 -59.03 -39.03 19.40
C LEU A 4 -59.08 -37.50 19.26
N ASN A 5 -60.08 -36.86 19.86
CA ASN A 5 -60.21 -35.39 19.81
C ASN A 5 -59.22 -34.71 20.75
N THR A 6 -58.91 -35.35 21.89
CA THR A 6 -57.87 -34.86 22.85
C THR A 6 -56.49 -35.03 22.26
N LEU A 7 -56.19 -36.06 21.49
CA LEU A 7 -54.93 -36.30 20.82
C LEU A 7 -54.73 -35.29 19.68
N ARG A 8 -55.78 -34.95 18.95
CA ARG A 8 -55.77 -34.00 17.82
C ARG A 8 -55.52 -32.54 18.30
N THR A 9 -56.19 -32.15 19.41
CA THR A 9 -56.01 -30.78 19.91
C THR A 9 -54.71 -30.60 20.70
N ARG A 10 -54.31 -31.53 21.55
CA ARG A 10 -53.04 -31.45 22.29
C ARG A 10 -51.82 -31.73 21.40
N GLY A 11 -51.92 -32.65 20.42
CA GLY A 11 -50.88 -32.92 19.44
C GLY A 11 -50.61 -31.70 18.53
N GLY A 12 -51.67 -31.00 18.12
CA GLY A 12 -51.51 -29.77 17.34
C GLY A 12 -50.77 -28.67 18.07
N ILE A 13 -51.04 -28.49 19.36
CA ILE A 13 -50.33 -27.50 20.21
C ILE A 13 -48.83 -27.85 20.34
N VAL A 14 -48.52 -29.13 20.59
CA VAL A 14 -47.14 -29.61 20.74
C VAL A 14 -46.36 -29.40 19.42
N VAL A 15 -46.97 -29.74 18.28
CA VAL A 15 -46.34 -29.53 16.97
C VAL A 15 -46.12 -28.03 16.69
N SER A 16 -47.09 -27.15 17.03
CA SER A 16 -46.93 -25.72 16.88
C SER A 16 -45.84 -25.16 17.76
N ILE A 17 -45.66 -25.64 18.98
CA ILE A 17 -44.58 -25.25 19.89
C ILE A 17 -43.22 -25.71 19.33
N VAL A 18 -43.12 -26.94 18.82
CA VAL A 18 -41.88 -27.47 18.26
C VAL A 18 -41.48 -26.69 17.02
N ILE A 19 -42.42 -26.36 16.12
CA ILE A 19 -42.17 -25.52 14.94
C ILE A 19 -41.78 -24.12 15.40
N GLY A 20 -42.43 -23.54 16.40
CA GLY A 20 -42.08 -22.23 16.94
C GLY A 20 -40.66 -22.19 17.50
N ILE A 21 -40.26 -23.21 18.26
CA ILE A 21 -38.90 -23.35 18.81
C ILE A 21 -37.90 -23.56 17.69
N ALA A 22 -38.22 -24.36 16.64
CA ALA A 22 -37.32 -24.56 15.50
C ALA A 22 -37.10 -23.29 14.69
N LEU A 23 -38.16 -22.49 14.44
CA LEU A 23 -38.05 -21.19 13.80
C LEU A 23 -37.27 -20.19 14.65
N LEU A 24 -37.48 -20.20 15.98
CA LEU A 24 -36.75 -19.34 16.90
C LEU A 24 -35.25 -19.71 16.94
N ALA A 25 -34.94 -21.01 16.97
CA ALA A 25 -33.58 -21.51 16.92
C ALA A 25 -32.89 -21.17 15.59
N PHE A 26 -33.63 -21.23 14.47
CA PHE A 26 -33.14 -20.82 13.15
C PHE A 26 -32.83 -19.29 13.12
N LEU A 27 -33.76 -18.46 13.59
CA LEU A 27 -33.57 -17.02 13.67
C LEU A 27 -32.41 -16.65 14.61
N LEU A 28 -32.31 -17.29 15.77
CA LEU A 28 -31.20 -17.07 16.71
C LEU A 28 -29.86 -17.59 16.16
N GLY A 29 -29.87 -18.67 15.38
CA GLY A 29 -28.70 -19.20 14.70
C GLY A 29 -28.20 -18.26 13.61
N ASP A 30 -29.10 -17.63 12.86
CA ASP A 30 -28.77 -16.65 11.84
C ASP A 30 -28.23 -15.34 12.45
N PHE A 31 -28.82 -14.89 13.57
CA PHE A 31 -28.29 -13.76 14.36
C PHE A 31 -26.94 -14.08 15.00
N GLY A 32 -26.72 -15.31 15.45
CA GLY A 32 -25.43 -15.78 16.00
C GLY A 32 -24.35 -15.84 14.92
N ASN A 33 -24.68 -16.23 13.69
CA ASN A 33 -23.76 -16.22 12.55
C ASN A 33 -23.37 -14.81 12.10
N GLN A 34 -24.28 -13.85 12.12
CA GLN A 34 -23.95 -12.44 11.82
C GLN A 34 -23.05 -11.83 12.88
N GLY A 35 -23.25 -12.18 14.16
CA GLY A 35 -22.35 -11.77 15.26
C GLY A 35 -20.98 -12.45 15.17
N ALA A 36 -20.94 -13.73 14.78
CA ALA A 36 -19.69 -14.47 14.59
C ALA A 36 -18.91 -13.97 13.38
N SER A 37 -19.57 -13.60 12.27
CA SER A 37 -18.91 -13.02 11.08
C SER A 37 -18.29 -11.65 11.39
N ALA A 38 -18.99 -10.77 12.11
CA ALA A 38 -18.46 -9.47 12.54
C ALA A 38 -17.28 -9.61 13.52
N PHE A 39 -17.26 -10.67 14.34
CA PHE A 39 -16.16 -10.96 15.25
C PHE A 39 -14.97 -11.60 14.50
N GLN A 40 -15.24 -12.38 13.48
CA GLN A 40 -14.24 -12.99 12.60
C GLN A 40 -13.61 -11.97 11.67
N GLU A 41 -14.38 -11.01 11.12
CA GLU A 41 -13.86 -9.86 10.37
C GLU A 41 -12.91 -9.01 11.22
N ARG A 42 -13.20 -8.79 12.51
CA ARG A 42 -12.29 -8.07 13.41
C ARG A 42 -10.98 -8.82 13.66
N LYS A 43 -11.00 -10.16 13.68
CA LYS A 43 -9.81 -11.01 13.86
C LYS A 43 -8.98 -11.14 12.59
N MET A 44 -9.59 -10.98 11.41
CA MET A 44 -8.94 -11.09 10.11
C MET A 44 -8.63 -9.73 9.49
N ARG A 45 -8.48 -8.69 10.30
CA ARG A 45 -8.09 -7.36 9.83
C ARG A 45 -6.58 -7.24 9.82
N VAL A 46 -6.00 -6.90 8.68
CA VAL A 46 -4.56 -6.66 8.51
C VAL A 46 -4.19 -5.25 8.97
N GLY A 47 -5.03 -4.26 8.64
CA GLY A 47 -4.75 -2.87 9.00
C GLY A 47 -5.91 -1.93 8.71
N GLU A 48 -5.63 -0.64 8.76
CA GLU A 48 -6.55 0.44 8.41
C GLU A 48 -5.79 1.51 7.64
N ILE A 49 -6.35 1.93 6.51
CA ILE A 49 -5.76 2.95 5.64
C ILE A 49 -6.83 4.03 5.41
N ASN A 50 -6.54 5.27 5.79
CA ASN A 50 -7.45 6.41 5.61
C ASN A 50 -8.88 6.17 6.14
N GLY A 51 -9.01 5.42 7.27
CA GLY A 51 -10.30 5.07 7.87
C GLY A 51 -10.95 3.79 7.31
N GLU A 52 -10.47 3.27 6.19
CA GLU A 52 -10.93 2.03 5.59
C GLU A 52 -10.21 0.81 6.20
N LYS A 53 -10.99 -0.22 6.54
CA LYS A 53 -10.47 -1.44 7.16
C LYS A 53 -10.06 -2.44 6.10
N ILE A 54 -8.80 -2.83 6.11
CA ILE A 54 -8.25 -3.81 5.19
C ILE A 54 -8.37 -5.21 5.78
N GLY A 55 -9.19 -6.05 5.17
CA GLY A 55 -9.37 -7.44 5.55
C GLY A 55 -8.23 -8.34 5.08
N TYR A 56 -8.05 -9.48 5.75
CA TYR A 56 -7.03 -10.46 5.41
C TYR A 56 -7.20 -11.00 3.98
N THR A 57 -8.42 -11.32 3.58
CA THR A 57 -8.71 -11.83 2.22
C THR A 57 -8.29 -10.82 1.15
N GLN A 58 -8.65 -9.56 1.33
CA GLN A 58 -8.29 -8.49 0.39
C GLN A 58 -6.77 -8.33 0.26
N PHE A 59 -6.05 -8.44 1.37
CA PHE A 59 -4.59 -8.38 1.38
C PHE A 59 -3.98 -9.61 0.69
N THR A 60 -4.46 -10.83 1.02
CA THR A 60 -3.94 -12.07 0.40
C THR A 60 -4.24 -12.15 -1.08
N ASP A 61 -5.43 -11.74 -1.54
CA ASP A 61 -5.76 -11.66 -2.96
C ASP A 61 -4.76 -10.75 -3.71
N LYS A 62 -4.33 -9.65 -3.09
CA LYS A 62 -3.32 -8.76 -3.68
C LYS A 62 -1.94 -9.40 -3.68
N VAL A 63 -1.56 -10.09 -2.60
CA VAL A 63 -0.29 -10.84 -2.52
C VAL A 63 -0.25 -11.92 -3.59
N ASP A 64 -1.32 -12.70 -3.74
CA ASP A 64 -1.42 -13.77 -4.73
C ASP A 64 -1.34 -13.22 -6.17
N TYR A 65 -2.02 -12.10 -6.42
CA TYR A 65 -1.94 -11.41 -7.71
C TYR A 65 -0.51 -10.97 -8.04
N LEU A 66 0.18 -10.30 -7.10
CA LEU A 66 1.56 -9.84 -7.32
C LEU A 66 2.54 -11.03 -7.43
N THR A 67 2.32 -12.09 -6.66
CA THR A 67 3.08 -13.34 -6.78
C THR A 67 2.99 -13.90 -8.19
N ALA A 68 1.78 -14.01 -8.74
CA ALA A 68 1.56 -14.50 -10.11
C ALA A 68 2.24 -13.59 -11.16
N ILE A 69 2.28 -12.28 -10.94
CA ILE A 69 3.02 -11.34 -11.82
C ILE A 69 4.52 -11.61 -11.77
N VAL A 70 5.10 -11.76 -10.58
CA VAL A 70 6.54 -12.01 -10.41
C VAL A 70 6.94 -13.37 -10.98
N GLU A 71 6.16 -14.42 -10.74
CA GLU A 71 6.36 -15.75 -11.31
C GLU A 71 6.31 -15.73 -12.85
N THR A 72 5.31 -15.02 -13.40
CA THR A 72 5.16 -14.86 -14.85
C THR A 72 6.34 -14.12 -15.47
N SER A 73 6.80 -13.02 -14.84
CA SER A 73 7.88 -12.20 -15.36
C SER A 73 9.26 -12.88 -15.24
N SER A 74 9.47 -13.63 -14.15
CA SER A 74 10.74 -14.34 -13.91
C SER A 74 10.83 -15.72 -14.56
N GLY A 75 9.69 -16.27 -15.01
CA GLY A 75 9.60 -17.63 -15.53
C GLY A 75 9.82 -18.72 -14.46
N ARG A 76 9.75 -18.36 -13.17
CA ARG A 76 9.93 -19.27 -12.03
C ARG A 76 8.58 -19.53 -11.35
N ASN A 77 8.41 -20.76 -10.86
CA ASN A 77 7.19 -21.16 -10.14
C ASN A 77 7.40 -21.23 -8.62
N SER A 78 8.52 -20.73 -8.12
CA SER A 78 8.83 -20.68 -6.71
C SER A 78 9.66 -19.43 -6.39
N LEU A 79 9.31 -18.77 -5.29
CA LEU A 79 9.94 -17.56 -4.80
C LEU A 79 10.63 -17.85 -3.46
N SER A 80 11.75 -17.20 -3.21
CA SER A 80 12.43 -17.26 -1.93
C SER A 80 11.60 -16.59 -0.81
N ALA A 81 11.95 -16.82 0.44
CA ALA A 81 11.28 -16.19 1.58
C ALA A 81 11.39 -14.65 1.52
N GLU A 82 12.55 -14.13 1.15
CA GLU A 82 12.80 -12.69 0.99
C GLU A 82 11.95 -12.07 -0.12
N GLU A 83 11.80 -12.78 -1.27
CA GLU A 83 10.94 -12.34 -2.37
C GLU A 83 9.46 -12.33 -1.95
N GLN A 84 9.02 -13.33 -1.17
CA GLN A 84 7.66 -13.36 -0.64
C GLN A 84 7.40 -12.20 0.34
N ASP A 85 8.36 -11.86 1.20
CA ASP A 85 8.24 -10.72 2.11
C ASP A 85 8.16 -9.40 1.33
N GLN A 86 9.01 -9.22 0.31
CA GLN A 86 8.94 -8.05 -0.58
C GLN A 86 7.60 -7.94 -1.31
N ILE A 87 7.01 -9.06 -1.73
CA ILE A 87 5.68 -9.05 -2.35
C ILE A 87 4.59 -8.64 -1.34
N ARG A 88 4.69 -9.07 -0.08
CA ARG A 88 3.75 -8.63 0.97
C ARG A 88 3.85 -7.14 1.22
N ASP A 89 5.07 -6.59 1.27
CA ASP A 89 5.29 -5.16 1.41
C ASP A 89 4.73 -4.40 0.20
N GLN A 90 5.00 -4.86 -1.02
CA GLN A 90 4.44 -4.27 -2.24
C GLN A 90 2.91 -4.35 -2.28
N ALA A 91 2.31 -5.45 -1.82
CA ALA A 91 0.86 -5.58 -1.72
C ALA A 91 0.26 -4.56 -0.75
N TRP A 92 0.92 -4.34 0.38
CA TRP A 92 0.52 -3.31 1.33
C TRP A 92 0.64 -1.90 0.75
N ASP A 93 1.77 -1.57 0.13
CA ASP A 93 2.00 -0.28 -0.52
C ASP A 93 0.99 -0.01 -1.64
N PHE A 94 0.62 -1.06 -2.39
CA PHE A 94 -0.43 -0.98 -3.40
C PHE A 94 -1.78 -0.57 -2.77
N LEU A 95 -2.17 -1.22 -1.66
CA LEU A 95 -3.41 -0.90 -0.95
C LEU A 95 -3.33 0.51 -0.33
N VAL A 96 -2.19 0.91 0.22
CA VAL A 96 -1.98 2.28 0.71
C VAL A 96 -2.19 3.29 -0.42
N SER A 97 -1.60 3.07 -1.59
CA SER A 97 -1.80 3.93 -2.75
C SER A 97 -3.27 4.02 -3.14
N GLN A 98 -3.95 2.89 -3.19
CA GLN A 98 -5.36 2.78 -3.58
C GLN A 98 -6.29 3.54 -2.61
N TYR A 99 -6.12 3.37 -1.31
CA TYR A 99 -7.04 3.95 -0.32
C TYR A 99 -6.64 5.34 0.17
N ALA A 100 -5.36 5.71 0.09
CA ALA A 100 -4.90 7.02 0.54
C ALA A 100 -4.78 8.04 -0.60
N LEU A 101 -4.37 7.64 -1.82
CA LEU A 101 -4.07 8.56 -2.90
C LEU A 101 -5.18 8.63 -3.96
N GLU A 102 -5.73 7.50 -4.39
CA GLU A 102 -6.71 7.46 -5.49
C GLU A 102 -7.96 8.33 -5.21
N PRO A 103 -8.55 8.34 -4.00
CA PRO A 103 -9.68 9.22 -3.70
C PRO A 103 -9.36 10.71 -3.87
N GLY A 104 -8.10 11.11 -3.58
CA GLY A 104 -7.63 12.46 -3.80
C GLY A 104 -7.51 12.84 -5.26
N PHE A 105 -7.11 11.90 -6.11
CA PHE A 105 -7.05 12.11 -7.57
C PHE A 105 -8.43 12.28 -8.17
N GLU A 106 -9.38 11.44 -7.77
CA GLU A 106 -10.77 11.50 -8.20
C GLU A 106 -11.46 12.82 -7.75
N ALA A 107 -11.25 13.20 -6.49
CA ALA A 107 -11.78 14.46 -5.95
C ALA A 107 -11.20 15.69 -6.68
N ALA A 108 -9.94 15.62 -7.12
CA ALA A 108 -9.31 16.66 -7.93
C ALA A 108 -9.70 16.59 -9.42
N GLY A 109 -10.52 15.62 -9.83
CA GLY A 109 -10.99 15.44 -11.20
C GLY A 109 -9.95 14.86 -12.15
N PHE A 110 -8.85 14.29 -11.64
CA PHE A 110 -7.83 13.66 -12.48
C PHE A 110 -8.32 12.32 -13.03
N ARG A 111 -8.13 12.16 -14.32
CA ARG A 111 -8.42 10.92 -15.06
C ARG A 111 -7.35 10.70 -16.12
N VAL A 112 -7.15 9.44 -16.48
CA VAL A 112 -6.38 9.04 -17.65
C VAL A 112 -7.37 8.46 -18.65
N GLY A 113 -7.63 9.21 -19.74
CA GLY A 113 -8.56 8.79 -20.78
C GLY A 113 -7.91 7.80 -21.74
N GLU A 114 -8.75 7.16 -22.57
CA GLU A 114 -8.31 6.14 -23.54
C GLU A 114 -7.25 6.68 -24.52
N ALA A 115 -7.46 7.88 -25.07
CA ALA A 115 -6.49 8.51 -25.97
C ALA A 115 -5.13 8.73 -25.30
N GLU A 116 -5.12 9.11 -24.01
CA GLU A 116 -3.90 9.28 -23.25
C GLU A 116 -3.23 7.93 -22.95
N GLN A 117 -4.02 6.89 -22.67
CA GLN A 117 -3.47 5.53 -22.49
C GLN A 117 -2.79 5.02 -23.77
N ILE A 118 -3.40 5.26 -24.93
CA ILE A 118 -2.80 4.92 -26.23
C ILE A 118 -1.49 5.68 -26.44
N ASP A 119 -1.47 6.98 -26.16
CA ASP A 119 -0.25 7.80 -26.28
C ASP A 119 0.88 7.34 -25.33
N MET A 120 0.52 6.87 -24.13
CA MET A 120 1.47 6.30 -23.17
C MET A 120 2.06 4.95 -23.58
N VAL A 121 1.41 4.24 -24.50
CA VAL A 121 1.86 2.93 -24.99
C VAL A 121 2.67 3.03 -26.26
N ASP A 122 2.16 3.69 -27.31
CA ASP A 122 2.76 3.74 -28.66
C ASP A 122 2.62 5.13 -29.30
N GLY A 123 2.56 6.19 -28.50
CA GLY A 123 2.45 7.57 -28.97
C GLY A 123 3.70 8.41 -28.76
N THR A 124 3.47 9.71 -28.62
CA THR A 124 4.54 10.69 -28.40
C THR A 124 5.11 10.61 -26.97
N TYR A 125 4.23 10.38 -26.00
CA TYR A 125 4.59 10.26 -24.59
C TYR A 125 4.53 8.80 -24.14
N ILE A 126 5.57 8.03 -24.38
CA ILE A 126 5.65 6.65 -23.90
C ILE A 126 5.95 6.64 -22.38
N SER A 127 5.09 5.95 -21.64
CA SER A 127 5.21 5.83 -20.19
C SER A 127 6.58 5.29 -19.75
N PRO A 128 7.19 5.80 -18.67
CA PRO A 128 8.39 5.24 -18.08
C PRO A 128 8.24 3.74 -17.73
N VAL A 129 7.04 3.30 -17.30
CA VAL A 129 6.74 1.89 -17.02
C VAL A 129 6.93 1.04 -18.29
N VAL A 130 6.38 1.49 -19.42
CA VAL A 130 6.53 0.79 -20.71
C VAL A 130 7.99 0.81 -21.15
N ARG A 131 8.66 1.94 -21.04
CA ARG A 131 10.07 2.08 -21.42
C ARG A 131 10.98 1.14 -20.61
N SER A 132 10.74 0.98 -19.32
CA SER A 132 11.55 0.12 -18.46
C SER A 132 11.24 -1.38 -18.66
N THR A 133 10.01 -1.70 -19.10
CA THR A 133 9.60 -3.10 -19.30
C THR A 133 10.10 -3.66 -20.63
N PHE A 134 10.08 -2.84 -21.70
CA PHE A 134 10.44 -3.28 -23.05
C PHE A 134 11.81 -2.76 -23.47
N ILE A 135 12.83 -3.11 -22.66
CA ILE A 135 14.24 -2.81 -22.94
C ILE A 135 14.82 -3.97 -23.77
N ASN A 136 15.47 -3.61 -24.88
CA ASN A 136 16.23 -4.59 -25.66
C ASN A 136 17.48 -5.01 -24.86
N PRO A 137 17.64 -6.30 -24.54
CA PRO A 137 18.74 -6.77 -23.69
C PRO A 137 20.13 -6.57 -24.33
N ASN A 138 20.20 -6.42 -25.65
CA ASN A 138 21.46 -6.22 -26.35
C ASN A 138 21.90 -4.74 -26.39
N THR A 139 20.95 -3.80 -26.37
CA THR A 139 21.24 -2.36 -26.52
C THR A 139 21.01 -1.58 -25.21
N GLY A 140 20.29 -2.15 -24.26
CA GLY A 140 19.89 -1.48 -23.02
C GLY A 140 18.87 -0.33 -23.21
N VAL A 141 18.28 -0.20 -24.41
CA VAL A 141 17.35 0.88 -24.76
C VAL A 141 15.96 0.32 -25.03
N TYR A 142 14.94 1.15 -24.82
CA TYR A 142 13.57 0.84 -25.15
C TYR A 142 13.41 0.42 -26.62
N ASP A 143 12.68 -0.67 -26.85
CA ASP A 143 12.38 -1.18 -28.19
C ASP A 143 10.87 -1.35 -28.39
N GLY A 144 10.25 -0.43 -29.11
CA GLY A 144 8.83 -0.47 -29.45
C GLY A 144 8.42 -1.69 -30.30
N THR A 145 9.38 -2.38 -30.93
CA THR A 145 9.09 -3.62 -31.67
C THR A 145 8.78 -4.74 -30.70
N MET A 146 9.50 -4.84 -29.60
CA MET A 146 9.21 -5.82 -28.52
C MET A 146 7.82 -5.60 -27.94
N LEU A 147 7.45 -4.36 -27.68
CA LEU A 147 6.10 -4.02 -27.20
C LEU A 147 5.03 -4.47 -28.20
N ARG A 148 5.16 -4.09 -29.48
CA ARG A 148 4.19 -4.47 -30.52
C ARG A 148 4.07 -5.98 -30.68
N GLN A 149 5.18 -6.72 -30.61
CA GLN A 149 5.18 -8.19 -30.62
C GLN A 149 4.48 -8.75 -29.39
N PHE A 150 4.74 -8.22 -28.21
CA PHE A 150 4.08 -8.62 -26.99
C PHE A 150 2.55 -8.43 -27.11
N VAL A 151 2.10 -7.25 -27.48
CA VAL A 151 0.67 -6.93 -27.65
C VAL A 151 0.01 -7.80 -28.72
N SER A 152 0.67 -8.05 -29.85
CA SER A 152 0.13 -8.91 -30.91
C SER A 152 -0.01 -10.37 -30.49
N ASN A 153 0.77 -10.83 -29.52
CA ASN A 153 0.74 -12.19 -29.00
C ASN A 153 -0.25 -12.39 -27.84
N LEU A 154 -0.84 -11.31 -27.27
CA LEU A 154 -1.80 -11.43 -26.16
C LEU A 154 -2.94 -12.39 -26.46
N SER A 155 -3.53 -12.28 -27.65
CA SER A 155 -4.66 -13.13 -28.08
C SER A 155 -4.28 -14.59 -28.34
N ARG A 156 -3.00 -14.88 -28.49
CA ARG A 156 -2.47 -16.23 -28.76
C ARG A 156 -2.06 -16.96 -27.50
N ASP A 157 -1.94 -16.24 -26.39
CA ASP A 157 -1.55 -16.82 -25.10
C ASP A 157 -2.76 -17.50 -24.43
N ALA A 158 -2.89 -18.79 -24.64
CA ALA A 158 -3.94 -19.60 -24.01
C ALA A 158 -3.80 -19.71 -22.48
N SER A 159 -2.63 -19.38 -21.90
CA SER A 159 -2.41 -19.38 -20.45
C SER A 159 -3.01 -18.16 -19.74
N GLY A 160 -3.30 -17.07 -20.47
CA GLY A 160 -3.76 -15.80 -19.94
C GLY A 160 -2.70 -14.99 -19.18
N ARG A 161 -1.47 -15.51 -19.06
CA ARG A 161 -0.40 -14.85 -18.29
C ARG A 161 0.04 -13.54 -18.92
N ALA A 162 0.16 -13.49 -20.24
CA ALA A 162 0.51 -12.26 -20.95
C ALA A 162 -0.58 -11.21 -20.80
N ALA A 163 -1.86 -11.60 -20.83
CA ALA A 163 -2.98 -10.71 -20.61
C ALA A 163 -2.97 -10.12 -19.18
N MET A 164 -2.73 -10.97 -18.17
CA MET A 164 -2.60 -10.53 -16.77
C MET A 164 -1.45 -9.54 -16.59
N MET A 165 -0.28 -9.83 -17.19
CA MET A 165 0.88 -8.92 -17.18
C MET A 165 0.54 -7.59 -17.86
N TRP A 166 -0.19 -7.61 -18.96
CA TRP A 166 -0.59 -6.41 -19.68
C TRP A 166 -1.55 -5.54 -18.86
N GLU A 167 -2.54 -6.14 -18.18
CA GLU A 167 -3.42 -5.43 -17.26
C GLU A 167 -2.65 -4.79 -16.10
N TYR A 168 -1.70 -5.52 -15.52
CA TYR A 168 -0.81 -5.00 -14.49
C TYR A 168 -0.02 -3.78 -14.98
N LEU A 169 0.58 -3.85 -16.18
CA LEU A 169 1.33 -2.73 -16.76
C LEU A 169 0.44 -1.52 -17.02
N LYS A 170 -0.79 -1.72 -17.52
CA LYS A 170 -1.77 -0.64 -17.72
C LYS A 170 -2.16 0.04 -16.40
N ASP A 171 -2.39 -0.75 -15.35
CA ASP A 171 -2.67 -0.22 -14.01
C ASP A 171 -1.50 0.63 -13.49
N GLN A 172 -0.28 0.11 -13.58
CA GLN A 172 0.93 0.84 -13.16
C GLN A 172 1.14 2.14 -13.95
N MET A 173 0.96 2.10 -15.27
CA MET A 173 1.05 3.31 -16.11
C MET A 173 0.02 4.36 -15.68
N THR A 174 -1.21 3.93 -15.45
CA THR A 174 -2.32 4.82 -15.09
C THR A 174 -2.07 5.47 -13.73
N LYS A 175 -1.67 4.69 -12.74
CA LYS A 175 -1.34 5.19 -11.40
C LYS A 175 -0.18 6.15 -11.42
N GLN A 176 0.90 5.80 -12.09
CA GLN A 176 2.04 6.69 -12.23
C GLN A 176 1.66 8.02 -12.91
N ARG A 177 0.82 7.95 -13.94
CA ARG A 177 0.36 9.16 -14.66
C ARG A 177 -0.52 10.05 -13.76
N LEU A 178 -1.40 9.48 -12.95
CA LEU A 178 -2.21 10.23 -12.00
C LEU A 178 -1.34 10.93 -10.95
N VAL A 179 -0.34 10.25 -10.40
CA VAL A 179 0.63 10.85 -9.47
C VAL A 179 1.35 12.02 -10.13
N LEU A 180 1.82 11.86 -11.39
CA LEU A 180 2.51 12.93 -12.11
C LEU A 180 1.58 14.13 -12.37
N LYS A 181 0.32 13.91 -12.71
CA LYS A 181 -0.67 15.00 -12.87
C LYS A 181 -0.88 15.75 -11.56
N TYR A 182 -1.03 15.02 -10.46
CA TYR A 182 -1.20 15.61 -9.14
C TYR A 182 0.04 16.42 -8.71
N MET A 183 1.23 15.85 -8.87
CA MET A 183 2.49 16.55 -8.58
C MET A 183 2.67 17.79 -9.44
N ALA A 184 2.28 17.73 -10.72
CA ALA A 184 2.32 18.89 -11.61
C ALA A 184 1.35 19.99 -11.18
N LEU A 185 0.16 19.64 -10.66
CA LEU A 185 -0.77 20.60 -10.09
C LEU A 185 -0.17 21.30 -8.87
N VAL A 186 0.37 20.52 -7.92
CA VAL A 186 1.02 21.06 -6.72
C VAL A 186 2.19 21.96 -7.09
N ALA A 187 3.09 21.49 -7.99
CA ALA A 187 4.23 22.27 -8.43
C ALA A 187 3.85 23.58 -9.13
N LYS A 188 2.79 23.56 -9.96
CA LYS A 188 2.28 24.78 -10.62
C LYS A 188 1.54 25.72 -9.66
N GLY A 189 1.05 25.22 -8.52
CA GLY A 189 0.49 26.04 -7.45
C GLY A 189 1.56 26.77 -6.63
N MET A 190 2.81 26.33 -6.70
CA MET A 190 3.95 26.97 -6.02
C MET A 190 4.52 28.06 -6.94
N TYR A 191 4.11 29.30 -6.65
CA TYR A 191 4.62 30.47 -7.36
C TYR A 191 5.93 30.94 -6.73
N VAL A 192 6.98 31.02 -7.55
CA VAL A 192 8.27 31.61 -7.17
C VAL A 192 8.33 33.01 -7.77
N THR A 193 8.59 34.02 -6.94
CA THR A 193 8.69 35.40 -7.37
C THR A 193 10.05 35.69 -8.04
N ASP A 194 10.09 36.66 -8.94
CA ASP A 194 11.38 37.11 -9.55
C ASP A 194 12.38 37.55 -8.48
N LEU A 195 11.90 38.17 -7.39
CA LEU A 195 12.73 38.56 -6.25
C LEU A 195 13.40 37.36 -5.58
N GLU A 196 12.69 36.26 -5.38
CA GLU A 196 13.26 35.04 -4.80
C GLU A 196 14.29 34.40 -5.73
N VAL A 197 14.05 34.43 -7.04
CA VAL A 197 15.01 33.97 -8.05
C VAL A 197 16.26 34.84 -8.01
N ASP A 198 16.12 36.17 -8.02
CA ASP A 198 17.22 37.10 -7.96
C ASP A 198 18.06 36.95 -6.69
N GLN A 199 17.40 36.76 -5.55
CA GLN A 199 18.08 36.48 -4.29
C GLN A 199 18.84 35.15 -4.29
N ALA A 200 18.24 34.10 -4.83
CA ALA A 200 18.88 32.80 -4.94
C ALA A 200 20.12 32.86 -5.87
N VAL A 201 20.00 33.53 -7.03
CA VAL A 201 21.10 33.75 -7.96
C VAL A 201 22.21 34.61 -7.33
N ALA A 202 21.83 35.71 -6.69
CA ALA A 202 22.78 36.57 -5.97
C ALA A 202 23.52 35.79 -4.87
N GLY A 203 22.78 35.00 -4.08
CA GLY A 203 23.36 34.16 -3.02
C GLY A 203 24.31 33.07 -3.53
N SER A 204 23.98 32.45 -4.68
CA SER A 204 24.82 31.42 -5.28
C SER A 204 26.11 31.95 -5.89
N ASN A 205 26.12 33.25 -6.24
CA ASN A 205 27.29 33.93 -6.84
C ASN A 205 28.20 34.56 -5.78
N VAL A 206 27.84 34.55 -4.51
CA VAL A 206 28.69 35.06 -3.42
C VAL A 206 29.61 33.96 -2.91
N ALA A 207 30.91 34.15 -3.14
CA ALA A 207 31.95 33.34 -2.54
C ALA A 207 32.50 34.10 -1.30
N SER A 208 32.35 33.48 -0.12
CA SER A 208 32.91 34.03 1.11
C SER A 208 34.10 33.19 1.56
N GLY A 209 35.24 33.84 1.77
CA GLY A 209 36.39 33.24 2.44
C GLY A 209 36.21 33.30 3.94
N ILE A 210 36.24 32.15 4.60
CA ILE A 210 36.22 32.07 6.04
C ILE A 210 37.58 31.50 6.55
N SER A 211 38.11 32.07 7.59
CA SER A 211 39.20 31.49 8.35
C SER A 211 38.66 31.00 9.69
N TYR A 212 38.95 29.79 10.03
CA TYR A 212 38.46 29.21 11.29
C TYR A 212 39.58 28.42 11.98
N ILE A 213 39.52 28.39 13.29
CA ILE A 213 40.38 27.57 14.10
C ILE A 213 39.51 26.46 14.68
N VAL A 214 39.94 25.24 14.48
CA VAL A 214 39.29 24.07 15.07
C VAL A 214 39.97 23.73 16.36
N GLU A 215 39.23 23.78 17.46
CA GLU A 215 39.68 23.27 18.74
C GLU A 215 38.85 22.00 19.06
N ASN A 216 39.53 20.86 19.12
CA ASN A 216 38.87 19.58 19.37
C ASN A 216 38.59 19.44 20.88
N TYR A 217 37.43 18.84 21.20
CA TYR A 217 37.02 18.59 22.58
C TYR A 217 37.94 17.59 23.31
N ASP A 218 38.63 16.73 22.59
CA ASP A 218 39.64 15.77 23.10
C ASP A 218 40.85 16.45 23.81
N ARG A 219 41.06 17.77 23.65
CA ARG A 219 42.03 18.54 24.41
C ARG A 219 41.62 18.82 25.86
N ILE A 220 40.32 18.65 26.16
CA ILE A 220 39.75 18.84 27.49
C ILE A 220 39.58 17.44 28.10
N ALA A 221 40.36 17.17 29.15
CA ALA A 221 40.24 15.88 29.83
C ALA A 221 38.87 15.75 30.50
N ASP A 222 38.19 14.63 30.32
CA ASP A 222 36.87 14.34 30.91
C ASP A 222 36.86 14.53 32.43
N SER A 223 37.99 14.31 33.08
CA SER A 223 38.19 14.52 34.53
C SER A 223 38.06 15.98 34.97
N THR A 224 38.17 16.92 34.05
CA THR A 224 38.02 18.37 34.33
C THR A 224 36.57 18.88 34.18
N VAL A 225 35.69 18.04 33.58
CA VAL A 225 34.28 18.38 33.33
C VAL A 225 33.41 17.70 34.39
N SER A 226 32.73 18.50 35.21
CA SER A 226 31.76 17.97 36.18
C SER A 226 30.37 18.16 35.67
N VAL A 227 29.65 17.07 35.43
CA VAL A 227 28.26 17.08 35.01
C VAL A 227 27.35 16.77 36.20
N THR A 228 26.51 17.70 36.57
CA THR A 228 25.55 17.52 37.68
C THR A 228 24.24 16.85 37.17
N LYS A 229 23.46 16.32 38.12
CA LYS A 229 22.13 15.77 37.78
C LYS A 229 21.19 16.87 37.25
N GLU A 230 21.38 18.10 37.68
CA GLU A 230 20.63 19.26 37.19
C GLU A 230 20.97 19.55 35.73
N ASP A 231 22.24 19.46 35.33
CA ASP A 231 22.67 19.65 33.93
C ASP A 231 22.05 18.61 33.02
N ILE A 232 22.09 17.33 33.44
CA ILE A 232 21.48 16.23 32.72
C ILE A 232 19.96 16.49 32.53
N ARG A 233 19.29 16.90 33.60
CA ARG A 233 17.85 17.17 33.54
C ARG A 233 17.53 18.33 32.62
N LYS A 234 18.27 19.42 32.70
CA LYS A 234 18.14 20.59 31.84
C LYS A 234 18.36 20.25 30.37
N TYR A 235 19.39 19.45 30.09
CA TYR A 235 19.63 18.97 28.73
C TYR A 235 18.50 18.08 28.22
N TYR A 236 18.04 17.12 29.01
CA TYR A 236 16.91 16.27 28.68
C TYR A 236 15.63 17.08 28.41
N ASP A 237 15.32 18.04 29.27
CA ASP A 237 14.12 18.87 29.13
C ASP A 237 14.15 19.73 27.85
N ALA A 238 15.34 20.20 27.46
CA ALA A 238 15.55 20.95 26.22
C ALA A 238 15.51 20.06 24.95
N HIS A 239 15.82 18.76 25.08
CA HIS A 239 15.98 17.84 23.93
C HIS A 239 15.02 16.64 23.98
N LYS A 240 13.87 16.76 24.65
CA LYS A 240 12.88 15.65 24.82
C LYS A 240 12.55 14.90 23.54
N ASN A 241 12.46 15.61 22.42
CA ASN A 241 12.15 14.99 21.13
C ASN A 241 13.24 14.02 20.64
N ALA A 242 14.50 14.27 20.97
CA ALA A 242 15.61 13.40 20.61
C ALA A 242 15.64 12.08 21.43
N PHE A 243 15.02 12.10 22.63
CA PHE A 243 14.91 10.94 23.51
C PHE A 243 13.57 10.21 23.41
N ARG A 244 12.71 10.62 22.48
CA ARG A 244 11.42 9.96 22.28
C ARG A 244 11.64 8.63 21.59
N GLN A 245 11.26 7.57 22.27
CA GLN A 245 11.25 6.21 21.70
C GLN A 245 9.83 5.86 21.24
N SER A 246 9.73 5.14 20.13
CA SER A 246 8.49 4.53 19.72
C SER A 246 8.08 3.45 20.72
N ALA A 247 6.79 3.17 20.81
CA ALA A 247 6.28 2.08 21.64
C ALA A 247 6.96 0.77 21.25
N SER A 248 7.70 0.17 22.18
CA SER A 248 8.40 -1.10 21.97
C SER A 248 7.95 -2.12 23.02
N ARG A 249 8.22 -3.38 22.74
CA ARG A 249 7.98 -4.49 23.67
C ARG A 249 9.14 -5.43 23.61
N ASP A 250 9.59 -5.90 24.77
CA ASP A 250 10.53 -6.99 24.86
C ASP A 250 9.74 -8.30 24.69
N VAL A 251 10.19 -9.15 23.79
CA VAL A 251 9.56 -10.44 23.49
C VAL A 251 10.60 -11.54 23.53
N GLU A 252 10.24 -12.65 24.16
CA GLU A 252 10.98 -13.91 24.04
C GLU A 252 10.23 -14.83 23.07
N TYR A 253 10.94 -15.45 22.16
CA TYR A 253 10.37 -16.40 21.21
C TYR A 253 11.28 -17.60 21.02
N VAL A 254 10.68 -18.73 20.71
CA VAL A 254 11.38 -19.97 20.36
C VAL A 254 11.02 -20.30 18.93
N MET A 255 12.04 -20.50 18.10
CA MET A 255 11.86 -21.04 16.74
C MET A 255 11.93 -22.58 16.82
N PHE A 256 10.97 -23.24 16.16
CA PHE A 256 10.89 -24.67 16.05
C PHE A 256 11.32 -25.13 14.65
#